data_dfd26fbaf0683b6e15e5a82de04b6dfe
#
_entry.id   dfd26fbaf0683b6e15e5a82de04b6dfe
#
_cell.length_a   1.000
_cell.length_b   1.000
_cell.length_c   1.000
_cell.angle_alpha   90.00
_cell.angle_beta   90.00
_cell.angle_gamma   90.00
#
_symmetry.space_group_name_H-M   'P 1'
#
loop_
_entity.id
_entity.type
_entity.pdbx_description
1 polymer ?
#
loop_
_entity_poly.entity_id
_entity_poly.type
_entity_poly.pdbx_seq_one_letter_code
_entity_poly.pdbx_strand_id
1 'polypeptide(L)'
;MDEQLKNLINQGEGYNLEFKESFTDGIKREICAFANTEGGFILLGVNDENKVVGIKDSNDIRSKIQNIARSLDPSLTVDLEYKDKVMIIKVPEGTNKPYAIN
;
A
#
# COMPACT_ATOMS: atom_id res chain seq x y z
N MET A 1 -14.72 13.78 2.57
CA MET A 1 -13.63 12.80 2.46
C MET A 1 -12.76 12.89 3.69
N ASP A 2 -12.26 11.75 4.14
CA ASP A 2 -11.32 11.69 5.26
C ASP A 2 -10.12 12.60 5.02
N GLU A 3 -9.69 13.30 6.06
CA GLU A 3 -8.63 14.32 5.94
C GLU A 3 -7.28 13.72 5.58
N GLN A 4 -6.93 12.59 6.21
CA GLN A 4 -5.67 11.89 5.89
C GLN A 4 -5.64 11.47 4.42
N LEU A 5 -6.72 10.86 3.95
CA LEU A 5 -6.82 10.39 2.57
C LEU A 5 -6.74 11.57 1.58
N LYS A 6 -7.46 12.65 1.89
CA LYS A 6 -7.42 13.86 1.07
C LYS A 6 -6.00 14.40 0.94
N ASN A 7 -5.29 14.48 2.06
CA ASN A 7 -3.92 15.00 2.07
C ASN A 7 -2.98 14.09 1.26
N LEU A 8 -3.13 12.76 1.38
CA LEU A 8 -2.31 11.83 0.61
C LEU A 8 -2.58 11.98 -0.89
N ILE A 9 -3.85 12.06 -1.30
CA ILE A 9 -4.19 12.23 -2.71
C ILE A 9 -3.65 13.55 -3.25
N ASN A 10 -3.77 14.63 -2.48
CA ASN A 10 -3.26 15.95 -2.87
C ASN A 10 -1.73 15.98 -2.97
N GLN A 11 -1.04 15.19 -2.16
CA GLN A 11 0.42 15.07 -2.23
C GLN A 11 0.85 14.48 -3.58
N GLY A 12 0.08 13.51 -4.11
CA GLY A 12 0.40 12.82 -5.34
C GLY A 12 1.48 11.75 -5.18
N GLU A 13 1.60 10.89 -6.17
CA GLU A 13 2.61 9.83 -6.17
C GLU A 13 4.02 10.40 -6.08
N GLY A 14 4.91 9.65 -5.45
CA GLY A 14 6.29 10.04 -5.27
C GLY A 14 7.09 9.00 -4.51
N TYR A 15 8.13 9.44 -3.84
CA TYR A 15 9.11 8.58 -3.16
C TYR A 15 8.47 7.61 -2.14
N ASN A 16 7.44 8.06 -1.43
CA ASN A 16 6.81 7.27 -0.35
C ASN A 16 5.30 7.10 -0.52
N LEU A 17 4.79 7.30 -1.71
CA LEU A 17 3.35 7.23 -1.97
C LEU A 17 3.09 6.69 -3.37
N GLU A 18 2.29 5.62 -3.45
CA GLU A 18 1.93 4.97 -4.69
C GLU A 18 0.42 4.83 -4.80
N PHE A 19 -0.15 5.11 -5.97
CA PHE A 19 -1.57 4.91 -6.25
C PHE A 19 -1.73 3.70 -7.16
N LYS A 20 -2.71 2.85 -6.84
CA LYS A 20 -3.08 1.71 -7.67
C LYS A 20 -4.60 1.72 -7.82
N GLU A 21 -5.07 1.55 -9.05
CA GLU A 21 -6.49 1.53 -9.34
C GLU A 21 -7.17 0.31 -8.73
N SER A 22 -6.48 -0.82 -8.71
CA SER A 22 -7.00 -2.08 -8.19
C SER A 22 -5.89 -2.90 -7.53
N PHE A 23 -6.29 -3.98 -6.84
CA PHE A 23 -5.34 -4.91 -6.26
C PHE A 23 -4.73 -5.80 -7.35
N THR A 24 -3.41 -5.91 -7.37
CA THR A 24 -2.67 -6.91 -8.14
C THR A 24 -1.49 -7.39 -7.30
N ASP A 25 -0.96 -8.58 -7.63
CA ASP A 25 0.22 -9.10 -6.96
C ASP A 25 1.45 -8.20 -7.15
N GLY A 26 1.40 -7.32 -8.12
CA GLY A 26 2.47 -6.35 -8.38
C GLY A 26 2.77 -5.41 -7.22
N ILE A 27 1.84 -5.24 -6.27
CA ILE A 27 2.10 -4.41 -5.09
C ILE A 27 3.26 -4.94 -4.23
N LYS A 28 3.63 -6.21 -4.41
CA LYS A 28 4.75 -6.82 -3.71
C LYS A 28 6.04 -6.00 -3.90
N ARG A 29 6.26 -5.51 -5.11
CA ARG A 29 7.44 -4.69 -5.43
C ARG A 29 7.44 -3.38 -4.67
N GLU A 30 6.29 -2.70 -4.62
CA GLU A 30 6.18 -1.42 -3.90
C GLU A 30 6.33 -1.63 -2.39
N ILE A 31 5.73 -2.68 -1.85
CA ILE A 31 5.87 -3.00 -0.43
C ILE A 31 7.33 -3.25 -0.09
N CYS A 32 8.02 -4.06 -0.91
CA CYS A 32 9.44 -4.37 -0.70
C CYS A 32 10.29 -3.11 -0.79
N ALA A 33 10.06 -2.27 -1.79
CA ALA A 33 10.80 -1.03 -1.97
C ALA A 33 10.63 -0.07 -0.79
N PHE A 34 9.39 0.10 -0.32
CA PHE A 34 9.12 0.98 0.83
C PHE A 34 9.76 0.43 2.12
N ALA A 35 9.68 -0.89 2.34
CA ALA A 35 10.32 -1.51 3.50
C ALA A 35 11.83 -1.30 3.51
N ASN A 36 12.45 -1.26 2.35
CA ASN A 36 13.89 -1.06 2.21
C ASN A 36 14.33 0.41 2.30
N THR A 37 13.38 1.33 2.33
CA THR A 37 13.66 2.77 2.45
C THR A 37 13.08 3.31 3.75
N GLU A 38 12.22 4.29 3.70
CA GLU A 38 11.66 4.94 4.89
C GLU A 38 10.21 4.54 5.15
N GLY A 39 9.72 3.50 4.46
CA GLY A 39 8.32 3.15 4.48
C GLY A 39 7.52 4.00 3.50
N GLY A 40 6.21 3.84 3.50
CA GLY A 40 5.35 4.60 2.60
C GLY A 40 3.90 4.14 2.64
N PHE A 41 3.11 4.73 1.77
CA PHE A 41 1.69 4.38 1.63
C PHE A 41 1.39 3.92 0.22
N ILE A 42 0.53 2.91 0.12
CA ILE A 42 -0.05 2.48 -1.15
C ILE A 42 -1.55 2.69 -1.01
N LEU A 43 -2.15 3.42 -1.96
CA LEU A 43 -3.59 3.64 -1.98
C LEU A 43 -4.20 2.80 -3.10
N LEU A 44 -5.01 1.81 -2.73
CA LEU A 44 -5.76 1.00 -3.69
C LEU A 44 -7.12 1.65 -3.91
N GLY A 45 -7.47 1.91 -5.15
CA GLY A 45 -8.72 2.56 -5.54
C GLY A 45 -8.54 4.00 -5.99
N VAL A 46 -7.31 4.41 -6.30
CA VAL A 46 -6.99 5.73 -6.84
C VAL A 46 -6.27 5.54 -8.18
N ASN A 47 -6.74 6.22 -9.22
CA ASN A 47 -6.16 6.06 -10.56
C ASN A 47 -5.01 7.04 -10.84
N ASP A 48 -4.45 6.96 -12.04
CA ASP A 48 -3.31 7.78 -12.46
C ASP A 48 -3.64 9.28 -12.55
N GLU A 49 -4.92 9.63 -12.57
CA GLU A 49 -5.37 11.02 -12.60
C GLU A 49 -5.66 11.55 -11.18
N ASN A 50 -5.21 10.83 -10.15
CA ASN A 50 -5.42 11.16 -8.74
C ASN A 50 -6.90 11.18 -8.35
N LYS A 51 -7.71 10.38 -9.02
CA LYS A 51 -9.15 10.29 -8.75
C LYS A 51 -9.48 8.99 -8.06
N VAL A 52 -10.37 9.06 -7.08
CA VAL A 52 -10.87 7.88 -6.39
C VAL A 52 -11.82 7.14 -7.32
N VAL A 53 -11.44 5.93 -7.71
CA VAL A 53 -12.31 5.00 -8.43
C VAL A 53 -12.90 3.96 -7.48
N GLY A 54 -12.24 3.76 -6.34
CA GLY A 54 -12.70 2.89 -5.27
C GLY A 54 -12.43 1.42 -5.51
N ILE A 55 -12.33 0.69 -4.42
CA ILE A 55 -12.33 -0.78 -4.41
C ILE A 55 -13.29 -1.25 -3.32
N LYS A 56 -13.69 -2.51 -3.38
CA LYS A 56 -14.50 -3.11 -2.34
C LYS A 56 -13.60 -3.63 -1.22
N ASP A 57 -13.94 -3.33 0.03
CA ASP A 57 -13.28 -3.92 1.18
C ASP A 57 -13.78 -5.35 1.39
N SER A 58 -12.88 -6.26 1.72
CA SER A 58 -13.23 -7.63 2.05
C SER A 58 -12.11 -8.27 2.85
N ASN A 59 -12.46 -9.31 3.61
CA ASN A 59 -11.45 -10.10 4.32
C ASN A 59 -10.48 -10.76 3.33
N ASP A 60 -10.95 -11.11 2.15
CA ASP A 60 -10.13 -11.73 1.12
C ASP A 60 -9.00 -10.80 0.68
N ILE A 61 -9.33 -9.54 0.33
CA ILE A 61 -8.33 -8.59 -0.12
C ILE A 61 -7.35 -8.25 1.00
N ARG A 62 -7.84 -8.09 2.23
CA ARG A 62 -6.99 -7.83 3.39
C ARG A 62 -6.01 -8.96 3.64
N SER A 63 -6.49 -10.21 3.56
CA SER A 63 -5.64 -11.40 3.72
C SER A 63 -4.60 -11.50 2.61
N LYS A 64 -4.97 -11.22 1.37
CA LYS A 64 -4.04 -11.24 0.25
C LYS A 64 -2.92 -10.22 0.42
N ILE A 65 -3.25 -9.02 0.85
CA ILE A 65 -2.24 -7.97 1.08
C ILE A 65 -1.28 -8.41 2.20
N GLN A 66 -1.79 -8.89 3.32
CA GLN A 66 -0.93 -9.33 4.43
C GLN A 66 -0.08 -10.54 4.04
N ASN A 67 -0.63 -11.47 3.27
CA ASN A 67 0.13 -12.62 2.80
C ASN A 67 1.29 -12.22 1.89
N ILE A 68 1.07 -11.23 1.02
CA ILE A 68 2.13 -10.68 0.19
C ILE A 68 3.25 -10.09 1.04
N ALA A 69 2.90 -9.28 2.05
CA ALA A 69 3.90 -8.68 2.94
C ALA A 69 4.68 -9.76 3.71
N ARG A 70 3.98 -10.78 4.22
CA ARG A 70 4.62 -11.88 4.94
C ARG A 70 5.51 -12.74 4.07
N SER A 71 5.28 -12.76 2.76
CA SER A 71 6.07 -13.56 1.83
C SER A 71 7.43 -12.96 1.52
N LEU A 72 7.67 -11.72 1.92
CA LEU A 72 8.98 -11.10 1.76
C LEU A 72 10.00 -11.81 2.69
N ASP A 73 11.25 -11.72 2.34
CA ASP A 73 12.34 -12.25 3.16
C ASP A 73 13.27 -11.12 3.58
N PRO A 74 13.30 -10.75 4.86
CA PRO A 74 12.48 -11.27 5.97
C PRO A 74 11.01 -10.88 5.86
N SER A 75 10.17 -11.58 6.61
CA SER A 75 8.73 -11.34 6.63
C SER A 75 8.39 -9.95 7.16
N LEU A 76 7.32 -9.37 6.63
CA LEU A 76 6.86 -8.03 7.00
C LEU A 76 5.35 -8.04 7.25
N THR A 77 4.88 -7.15 8.12
CA THR A 77 3.44 -6.86 8.26
C THR A 77 3.19 -5.41 7.88
N VAL A 78 1.98 -5.14 7.39
CA VAL A 78 1.57 -3.78 7.00
C VAL A 78 0.28 -3.43 7.75
N ASP A 79 0.02 -2.14 7.89
CA ASP A 79 -1.22 -1.65 8.48
C ASP A 79 -2.21 -1.32 7.37
N LEU A 80 -3.48 -1.68 7.57
CA LEU A 80 -4.54 -1.46 6.61
C LEU A 80 -5.62 -0.59 7.21
N GLU A 81 -6.05 0.43 6.47
CA GLU A 81 -7.21 1.24 6.80
C GLU A 81 -8.07 1.39 5.55
N TYR A 82 -9.38 1.26 5.70
CA TYR A 82 -10.30 1.45 4.58
C TYR A 82 -11.14 2.70 4.84
N LYS A 83 -11.00 3.69 3.97
CA LYS A 83 -11.67 5.00 4.08
C LYS A 83 -12.13 5.47 2.71
N ASP A 84 -13.40 5.89 2.61
CA ASP A 84 -13.95 6.47 1.38
C ASP A 84 -13.68 5.60 0.14
N LYS A 85 -13.88 4.30 0.28
CA LYS A 85 -13.68 3.28 -0.77
C LYS A 85 -12.24 3.08 -1.21
N VAL A 86 -11.27 3.58 -0.45
CA VAL A 86 -9.84 3.41 -0.70
C VAL A 86 -9.23 2.57 0.40
N MET A 87 -8.49 1.53 0.02
CA MET A 87 -7.69 0.75 0.96
C MET A 87 -6.32 1.42 1.09
N ILE A 88 -6.03 1.93 2.27
CA ILE A 88 -4.74 2.58 2.57
C ILE A 88 -3.83 1.54 3.19
N ILE A 89 -2.74 1.23 2.51
CA ILE A 89 -1.73 0.29 3.00
C ILE A 89 -0.57 1.12 3.52
N LYS A 90 -0.33 1.07 4.82
CA LYS A 90 0.84 1.72 5.41
C LYS A 90 1.96 0.69 5.54
N VAL A 91 3.03 0.89 4.79
CA VAL A 91 4.21 0.03 4.82
C VAL A 91 5.23 0.67 5.76
N PRO A 92 5.61 -0.03 6.84
CA PRO A 92 6.62 0.51 7.75
C PRO A 92 8.00 0.49 7.12
N GLU A 93 8.88 1.36 7.61
CA GLU A 93 10.30 1.17 7.33
C GLU A 93 10.75 -0.14 7.97
N GLY A 94 11.38 -1.01 7.19
CA GLY A 94 11.83 -2.29 7.70
C GLY A 94 12.98 -2.16 8.69
N THR A 95 13.00 -3.04 9.69
CA THR A 95 14.05 -3.06 10.71
C THR A 95 15.16 -4.08 10.42
N ASN A 96 14.95 -4.94 9.43
CA ASN A 96 15.88 -6.02 9.07
C ASN A 96 16.25 -5.95 7.58
N LYS A 97 16.60 -4.77 7.10
CA LYS A 97 16.99 -4.57 5.68
C LYS A 97 18.25 -5.36 5.35
N PRO A 98 18.42 -5.83 4.11
CA PRO A 98 17.49 -5.65 3.00
C PRO A 98 16.38 -6.70 2.99
N TYR A 99 15.21 -6.30 2.47
CA TYR A 99 14.10 -7.20 2.18
C TYR A 99 14.17 -7.62 0.73
N ALA A 100 13.79 -8.85 0.46
CA ALA A 100 13.79 -9.38 -0.89
C ALA A 100 12.47 -10.08 -1.19
N ILE A 101 12.13 -10.12 -2.46
CA ILE A 101 10.98 -10.87 -2.96
C ILE A 101 11.41 -12.31 -3.17
N ASN A 102 10.65 -13.23 -2.61
CA ASN A 102 10.85 -14.66 -2.83
C ASN A 102 10.13 -15.12 -4.09
#